data_6d6da9224470504106c29aff8aeb79e6
#
_entry.id   6d6da9224470504106c29aff8aeb79e6
#
_cell.length_a   1.000
_cell.length_b   1.000
_cell.length_c   1.000
_cell.angle_alpha   90.00
_cell.angle_beta   90.00
_cell.angle_gamma   90.00
#
_symmetry.space_group_name_H-M   'P 1'
#
loop_
_entity.id
_entity.type
_entity.pdbx_description
1 polymer ?
#
loop_
_entity_poly.entity_id
_entity_poly.type
_entity_poly.pdbx_seq_one_letter_code
_entity_poly.pdbx_strand_id
1 'polypeptide(L)'
;METKAFEDIKVNDLCAISMINRSTFYSHYNDKYDLFVDLLNTLKKELFDKLDENKFIVSTKEYYMELIRLLLDHLEEHKKIYYSIILSNRNSLVVDIILDTTIKDINKRLNISNIDRKSVPADVIINFYLGAVSMVGLNYLKSDNKYSKQDIINYLSVLIPDNI
;
A
#
# COMPACT_ATOMS: atom_id res chain seq x y z
N MET A 1 5.27 7.79 -22.94
CA MET A 1 4.27 8.56 -22.21
C MET A 1 4.93 9.08 -20.95
N GLU A 2 5.06 10.38 -20.78
CA GLU A 2 5.58 10.97 -19.54
C GLU A 2 4.64 10.63 -18.39
N THR A 3 5.22 10.22 -17.25
CA THR A 3 4.46 9.92 -16.04
C THR A 3 4.08 11.26 -15.40
N LYS A 4 2.79 11.60 -15.37
CA LYS A 4 2.29 12.80 -14.70
C LYS A 4 2.19 12.55 -13.20
N ALA A 5 2.41 13.58 -12.38
CA ALA A 5 2.06 13.52 -10.96
C ALA A 5 0.54 13.29 -10.81
N PHE A 6 0.14 12.59 -9.75
CA PHE A 6 -1.29 12.28 -9.53
C PHE A 6 -2.13 13.55 -9.44
N GLU A 7 -1.61 14.61 -8.84
CA GLU A 7 -2.28 15.91 -8.71
C GLU A 7 -2.63 16.52 -10.07
N ASP A 8 -1.79 16.31 -11.09
CA ASP A 8 -1.95 16.83 -12.44
C ASP A 8 -2.94 16.04 -13.31
N ILE A 9 -3.34 14.85 -12.85
CA ILE A 9 -4.35 14.01 -13.53
C ILE A 9 -5.73 14.66 -13.33
N LYS A 10 -6.41 14.96 -14.43
CA LYS A 10 -7.76 15.52 -14.43
C LYS A 10 -8.81 14.45 -14.69
N VAL A 11 -10.01 14.60 -14.11
CA VAL A 11 -11.15 13.70 -14.38
C VAL A 11 -11.44 13.59 -15.89
N ASN A 12 -11.24 14.67 -16.65
CA ASN A 12 -11.40 14.62 -18.11
C ASN A 12 -10.42 13.65 -18.78
N ASP A 13 -9.17 13.58 -18.31
CA ASP A 13 -8.16 12.67 -18.84
C ASP A 13 -8.56 11.20 -18.53
N LEU A 14 -9.05 10.95 -17.32
CA LEU A 14 -9.57 9.63 -16.91
C LEU A 14 -10.76 9.21 -17.76
N CYS A 15 -11.75 10.09 -17.95
CA CYS A 15 -12.93 9.83 -18.77
C CYS A 15 -12.55 9.55 -20.24
N ALA A 16 -11.61 10.31 -20.79
CA ALA A 16 -11.16 10.16 -22.18
C ALA A 16 -10.45 8.80 -22.37
N ILE A 17 -9.58 8.39 -21.46
CA ILE A 17 -8.85 7.12 -21.53
C ILE A 17 -9.80 5.93 -21.34
N SER A 18 -10.76 6.04 -20.40
CA SER A 18 -11.74 4.99 -20.11
C SER A 18 -12.93 4.97 -21.06
N MET A 19 -12.98 5.90 -22.03
CA MET A 19 -14.07 6.05 -23.00
C MET A 19 -15.47 6.18 -22.34
N ILE A 20 -15.54 6.87 -21.19
CA ILE A 20 -16.79 7.14 -20.47
C ILE A 20 -17.13 8.63 -20.49
N ASN A 21 -18.41 8.96 -20.32
CA ASN A 21 -18.84 10.34 -20.17
C ASN A 21 -18.55 10.85 -18.75
N ARG A 22 -18.37 12.16 -18.61
CA ARG A 22 -18.23 12.80 -17.28
C ARG A 22 -19.42 12.54 -16.38
N SER A 23 -20.64 12.53 -16.92
CA SER A 23 -21.84 12.20 -16.15
C SER A 23 -21.76 10.79 -15.55
N THR A 24 -21.23 9.81 -16.29
CA THR A 24 -21.00 8.46 -15.81
C THR A 24 -19.94 8.45 -14.71
N PHE A 25 -18.85 9.20 -14.85
CA PHE A 25 -17.85 9.33 -13.78
C PHE A 25 -18.48 9.87 -12.49
N TYR A 26 -19.18 11.02 -12.58
CA TYR A 26 -19.78 11.69 -11.42
C TYR A 26 -21.02 11.00 -10.85
N SER A 27 -21.59 9.99 -11.52
CA SER A 27 -22.60 9.10 -10.92
C SER A 27 -22.01 8.08 -9.95
N HIS A 28 -20.69 7.83 -10.01
CA HIS A 28 -19.99 6.85 -9.15
C HIS A 28 -19.02 7.51 -8.18
N TYR A 29 -18.33 8.57 -8.56
CA TYR A 29 -17.27 9.21 -7.80
C TYR A 29 -17.44 10.74 -7.77
N ASN A 30 -17.23 11.34 -6.61
CA ASN A 30 -17.27 12.79 -6.44
C ASN A 30 -16.07 13.48 -7.12
N ASP A 31 -14.91 12.84 -7.07
CA ASP A 31 -13.66 13.33 -7.66
C ASP A 31 -12.66 12.17 -7.90
N LYS A 32 -11.45 12.50 -8.34
CA LYS A 32 -10.39 11.51 -8.59
C LYS A 32 -9.85 10.86 -7.31
N TYR A 33 -9.97 11.51 -6.15
CA TYR A 33 -9.51 10.96 -4.87
C TYR A 33 -10.49 9.90 -4.36
N ASP A 34 -11.79 10.09 -4.58
CA ASP A 34 -12.84 9.11 -4.28
C ASP A 34 -12.64 7.83 -5.10
N LEU A 35 -12.38 7.96 -6.41
CA LEU A 35 -11.95 6.84 -7.26
C LEU A 35 -10.66 6.19 -6.75
N PHE A 36 -9.69 6.97 -6.27
CA PHE A 36 -8.43 6.43 -5.76
C PHE A 36 -8.62 5.64 -4.47
N VAL A 37 -9.49 6.08 -3.56
CA VAL A 37 -9.87 5.33 -2.36
C VAL A 37 -10.50 3.99 -2.73
N ASP A 38 -11.39 3.97 -3.72
CA ASP A 38 -12.03 2.74 -4.21
C ASP A 38 -11.00 1.77 -4.80
N LEU A 39 -10.06 2.28 -5.60
CA LEU A 39 -8.93 1.50 -6.12
C LEU A 39 -8.09 0.88 -5.00
N LEU A 40 -7.74 1.66 -3.96
CA LEU A 40 -7.00 1.15 -2.80
C LEU A 40 -7.78 0.06 -2.04
N ASN A 41 -9.09 0.23 -1.89
CA ASN A 41 -9.93 -0.77 -1.24
C ASN A 41 -10.01 -2.07 -2.06
N THR A 42 -10.08 -1.97 -3.38
CA THR A 42 -10.04 -3.12 -4.29
C THR A 42 -8.71 -3.85 -4.18
N LEU A 43 -7.59 -3.13 -4.26
CA LEU A 43 -6.26 -3.70 -4.09
C LEU A 43 -6.10 -4.42 -2.75
N LYS A 44 -6.53 -3.76 -1.66
CA LYS A 44 -6.48 -4.39 -0.33
C LYS A 44 -7.26 -5.71 -0.30
N LYS A 45 -8.47 -5.70 -0.84
CA LYS A 45 -9.28 -6.93 -0.90
C LYS A 45 -8.55 -8.04 -1.65
N GLU A 46 -8.00 -7.76 -2.83
CA GLU A 46 -7.25 -8.74 -3.61
C GLU A 46 -6.03 -9.29 -2.87
N LEU A 47 -5.27 -8.43 -2.17
CA LEU A 47 -4.12 -8.85 -1.37
C LEU A 47 -4.54 -9.76 -0.21
N PHE A 48 -5.61 -9.42 0.49
CA PHE A 48 -6.09 -10.21 1.62
C PHE A 48 -6.74 -11.52 1.18
N ASP A 49 -7.49 -11.53 0.10
CA ASP A 49 -8.03 -12.77 -0.48
C ASP A 49 -6.88 -13.75 -0.80
N LYS A 50 -5.78 -13.27 -1.40
CA LYS A 50 -4.57 -14.08 -1.65
C LYS A 50 -3.91 -14.59 -0.37
N LEU A 51 -3.86 -13.78 0.68
CA LEU A 51 -3.32 -14.18 1.98
C LEU A 51 -4.18 -15.25 2.65
N ASP A 52 -5.50 -15.09 2.62
CA ASP A 52 -6.44 -16.01 3.26
C ASP A 52 -6.49 -17.38 2.53
N GLU A 53 -6.17 -17.41 1.23
CA GLU A 53 -6.00 -18.65 0.46
C GLU A 53 -4.72 -19.43 0.83
N ASN A 54 -3.72 -18.76 1.40
CA ASN A 54 -2.44 -19.38 1.75
C ASN A 54 -2.50 -20.10 3.10
N LYS A 55 -2.83 -21.39 3.06
CA LYS A 55 -2.97 -22.27 4.25
C LYS A 55 -1.65 -22.57 4.99
N PHE A 56 -0.52 -22.13 4.46
CA PHE A 56 0.81 -22.40 5.06
C PHE A 56 1.27 -21.29 6.02
N ILE A 57 0.50 -20.22 6.18
CA ILE A 57 0.82 -19.14 7.12
C ILE A 57 0.44 -19.59 8.53
N VAL A 58 1.45 -19.83 9.37
CA VAL A 58 1.25 -20.35 10.74
C VAL A 58 1.60 -19.34 11.83
N SER A 59 2.24 -18.22 11.48
CA SER A 59 2.63 -17.18 12.44
C SER A 59 2.25 -15.78 11.98
N THR A 60 2.14 -14.86 12.93
CA THR A 60 1.88 -13.43 12.65
C THR A 60 2.98 -12.84 11.76
N LYS A 61 4.24 -13.16 12.02
CA LYS A 61 5.37 -12.72 11.21
C LYS A 61 5.27 -13.23 9.77
N GLU A 62 4.99 -14.52 9.57
CA GLU A 62 4.80 -15.07 8.21
C GLU A 62 3.69 -14.37 7.47
N TYR A 63 2.58 -14.07 8.15
CA TYR A 63 1.47 -13.30 7.57
C TYR A 63 1.92 -11.92 7.06
N TYR A 64 2.65 -11.16 7.88
CA TYR A 64 3.14 -9.84 7.47
C TYR A 64 4.24 -9.94 6.40
N MET A 65 5.11 -10.95 6.46
CA MET A 65 6.13 -11.15 5.43
C MET A 65 5.52 -11.51 4.08
N GLU A 66 4.44 -12.31 4.06
CA GLU A 66 3.73 -12.62 2.83
C GLU A 66 2.98 -11.40 2.29
N LEU A 67 2.35 -10.60 3.15
CA LEU A 67 1.76 -9.32 2.76
C LEU A 67 2.80 -8.39 2.13
N ILE A 68 3.98 -8.27 2.72
CA ILE A 68 5.09 -7.47 2.18
C ILE A 68 5.51 -7.99 0.81
N ARG A 69 5.61 -9.31 0.62
CA ARG A 69 5.94 -9.95 -0.66
C ARG A 69 4.91 -9.57 -1.74
N LEU A 70 3.63 -9.75 -1.44
CA LEU A 70 2.54 -9.41 -2.36
C LEU A 70 2.51 -7.92 -2.70
N LEU A 71 2.78 -7.05 -1.72
CA LEU A 71 2.90 -5.61 -1.94
C LEU A 71 4.08 -5.26 -2.85
N LEU A 72 5.24 -5.89 -2.65
CA LEU A 72 6.41 -5.64 -3.51
C LEU A 72 6.16 -6.14 -4.94
N ASP A 73 5.49 -7.29 -5.12
CA ASP A 73 5.08 -7.78 -6.43
C ASP A 73 4.16 -6.76 -7.12
N HIS A 74 3.14 -6.30 -6.42
CA HIS A 74 2.22 -5.28 -6.94
C HIS A 74 2.93 -3.96 -7.27
N LEU A 75 3.89 -3.53 -6.44
CA LEU A 75 4.70 -2.34 -6.70
C LEU A 75 5.53 -2.47 -7.99
N GLU A 76 6.12 -3.64 -8.25
CA GLU A 76 6.88 -3.91 -9.47
C GLU A 76 5.98 -3.92 -10.72
N GLU A 77 4.85 -4.62 -10.65
CA GLU A 77 3.87 -4.70 -11.75
C GLU A 77 3.32 -3.33 -12.13
N HIS A 78 3.11 -2.44 -11.15
CA HIS A 78 2.51 -1.13 -11.32
C HIS A 78 3.48 0.04 -11.10
N LYS A 79 4.77 -0.17 -11.31
CA LYS A 79 5.86 0.80 -11.04
C LYS A 79 5.56 2.21 -11.56
N LYS A 80 4.96 2.35 -12.75
CA LYS A 80 4.62 3.65 -13.34
C LYS A 80 3.57 4.43 -12.53
N ILE A 81 2.60 3.73 -11.97
CA ILE A 81 1.55 4.36 -11.13
C ILE A 81 2.19 4.88 -9.85
N TYR A 82 3.02 4.05 -9.21
CA TYR A 82 3.71 4.45 -7.98
C TYR A 82 4.70 5.58 -8.20
N TYR A 83 5.38 5.64 -9.34
CA TYR A 83 6.19 6.81 -9.70
C TYR A 83 5.37 8.09 -9.81
N SER A 84 4.17 8.02 -10.36
CA SER A 84 3.24 9.16 -10.41
C SER A 84 2.90 9.67 -9.00
N ILE A 85 2.69 8.75 -8.05
CA ILE A 85 2.42 9.08 -6.65
C ILE A 85 3.67 9.66 -5.97
N ILE A 86 4.85 9.07 -6.22
CA ILE A 86 6.13 9.52 -5.66
C ILE A 86 6.53 10.92 -6.18
N LEU A 87 6.20 11.25 -7.42
CA LEU A 87 6.41 12.58 -8.00
C LEU A 87 5.49 13.62 -7.36
N SER A 88 4.39 13.19 -6.77
CA SER A 88 3.51 14.03 -6.01
C SER A 88 4.23 14.57 -4.76
N ASN A 89 3.90 15.78 -4.35
CA ASN A 89 4.51 16.40 -3.19
C ASN A 89 4.28 15.54 -1.93
N ARG A 90 5.27 15.43 -1.01
CA ARG A 90 5.18 14.61 0.22
C ARG A 90 3.96 14.93 1.10
N ASN A 91 3.42 16.13 0.98
CA ASN A 91 2.19 16.57 1.66
C ASN A 91 0.95 16.39 0.77
N SER A 92 0.99 15.46 -0.18
CA SER A 92 -0.16 15.22 -1.03
C SER A 92 -1.24 14.46 -0.28
N LEU A 93 -2.48 14.83 -0.54
CA LEU A 93 -3.68 14.13 -0.06
C LEU A 93 -3.64 12.62 -0.38
N VAL A 94 -2.98 12.26 -1.47
CA VAL A 94 -2.80 10.85 -1.90
C VAL A 94 -2.00 10.04 -0.88
N VAL A 95 -0.89 10.60 -0.37
CA VAL A 95 -0.06 9.93 0.66
C VAL A 95 -0.85 9.77 1.95
N ASP A 96 -1.58 10.80 2.36
CA ASP A 96 -2.42 10.76 3.57
C ASP A 96 -3.53 9.70 3.45
N ILE A 97 -4.18 9.59 2.29
CA ILE A 97 -5.20 8.57 2.01
C ILE A 97 -4.60 7.15 2.12
N ILE A 98 -3.41 6.92 1.53
CA ILE A 98 -2.74 5.62 1.59
C ILE A 98 -2.44 5.24 3.05
N LEU A 99 -1.84 6.15 3.80
CA LEU A 99 -1.48 5.93 5.20
C LEU A 99 -2.72 5.67 6.07
N ASP A 100 -3.72 6.53 6.01
CA ASP A 100 -4.94 6.42 6.80
C ASP A 100 -5.69 5.11 6.51
N THR A 101 -5.81 4.75 5.24
CA THR A 101 -6.46 3.52 4.81
C THR A 101 -5.72 2.28 5.33
N THR A 102 -4.38 2.30 5.29
CA THR A 102 -3.54 1.19 5.75
C THR A 102 -3.56 1.06 7.28
N ILE A 103 -3.46 2.18 8.00
CA ILE A 103 -3.51 2.22 9.48
C ILE A 103 -4.85 1.67 9.99
N LYS A 104 -5.97 2.08 9.41
CA LYS A 104 -7.31 1.59 9.80
C LYS A 104 -7.42 0.07 9.64
N ASP A 105 -6.89 -0.46 8.58
CA ASP A 105 -6.95 -1.90 8.31
C ASP A 105 -6.06 -2.71 9.25
N ILE A 106 -4.83 -2.26 9.49
CA ILE A 106 -3.90 -2.88 10.44
C ILE A 106 -4.49 -2.85 11.85
N ASN A 107 -5.05 -1.71 12.30
CA ASN A 107 -5.70 -1.60 13.61
C ASN A 107 -6.83 -2.61 13.78
N LYS A 108 -7.67 -2.78 12.76
CA LYS A 108 -8.75 -3.77 12.77
C LYS A 108 -8.21 -5.19 12.94
N ARG A 109 -7.12 -5.55 12.26
CA ARG A 109 -6.53 -6.89 12.30
C ARG A 109 -5.78 -7.15 13.61
N LEU A 110 -5.01 -6.18 14.09
CA LEU A 110 -4.29 -6.28 15.38
C LEU A 110 -5.24 -6.41 16.58
N ASN A 111 -6.43 -5.81 16.53
CA ASN A 111 -7.44 -6.00 17.58
C ASN A 111 -7.97 -7.44 17.64
N ILE A 112 -7.86 -8.19 16.55
CA ILE A 112 -8.27 -9.60 16.49
C ILE A 112 -7.16 -10.52 17.03
N SER A 113 -5.89 -10.14 16.94
CA SER A 113 -4.71 -11.01 17.18
C SER A 113 -4.14 -10.96 18.59
N ASN A 114 -4.87 -10.60 19.64
CA ASN A 114 -4.43 -10.69 21.08
C ASN A 114 -2.91 -10.50 21.34
N ILE A 115 -2.30 -9.49 20.68
CA ILE A 115 -0.89 -9.21 20.87
C ILE A 115 -0.67 -8.79 22.33
N ASP A 116 0.26 -9.44 23.03
CA ASP A 116 0.65 -9.07 24.40
C ASP A 116 1.35 -7.69 24.40
N ARG A 117 0.56 -6.65 24.61
CA ARG A 117 0.91 -5.23 24.48
C ARG A 117 1.43 -4.64 25.78
N LYS A 118 2.17 -5.38 26.58
CA LYS A 118 2.47 -5.00 27.97
C LYS A 118 3.20 -3.66 28.14
N SER A 119 3.80 -3.06 27.08
CA SER A 119 4.63 -1.87 27.26
C SER A 119 4.49 -0.77 26.18
N VAL A 120 3.98 -1.04 24.99
CA VAL A 120 3.92 -0.05 23.89
C VAL A 120 2.52 0.03 23.31
N PRO A 121 1.93 1.23 23.15
CA PRO A 121 0.63 1.40 22.50
C PRO A 121 0.63 0.86 21.06
N ALA A 122 -0.50 0.26 20.66
CA ALA A 122 -0.62 -0.38 19.33
C ALA A 122 -0.41 0.59 18.17
N ASP A 123 -0.91 1.81 18.29
CA ASP A 123 -0.76 2.86 17.28
C ASP A 123 0.71 3.24 17.07
N VAL A 124 1.52 3.24 18.13
CA VAL A 124 2.98 3.48 18.04
C VAL A 124 3.65 2.35 17.28
N ILE A 125 3.33 1.09 17.61
CA ILE A 125 3.87 -0.09 16.92
C ILE A 125 3.51 -0.05 15.44
N ILE A 126 2.23 0.18 15.11
CA ILE A 126 1.75 0.24 13.74
C ILE A 126 2.47 1.34 12.95
N ASN A 127 2.53 2.55 13.48
CA ASN A 127 3.17 3.67 12.80
C ASN A 127 4.67 3.42 12.58
N PHE A 128 5.35 2.79 13.53
CA PHE A 128 6.77 2.43 13.42
C PHE A 128 7.01 1.44 12.26
N TYR A 129 6.31 0.30 12.25
CA TYR A 129 6.52 -0.72 11.22
C TYR A 129 6.00 -0.27 9.86
N LEU A 130 4.82 0.36 9.81
CA LEU A 130 4.27 0.87 8.56
C LEU A 130 5.19 1.93 7.94
N GLY A 131 5.68 2.87 8.75
CA GLY A 131 6.62 3.89 8.29
C GLY A 131 7.93 3.29 7.77
N ALA A 132 8.51 2.34 8.52
CA ALA A 132 9.74 1.67 8.13
C ALA A 132 9.57 0.87 6.82
N VAL A 133 8.57 0.01 6.73
CA VAL A 133 8.30 -0.83 5.54
C VAL A 133 7.97 0.03 4.33
N SER A 134 7.13 1.06 4.50
CA SER A 134 6.77 1.98 3.42
C SER A 134 7.99 2.73 2.88
N MET A 135 8.87 3.20 3.77
CA MET A 135 10.09 3.91 3.35
C MET A 135 11.07 2.98 2.61
N VAL A 136 11.22 1.73 3.07
CA VAL A 136 12.03 0.72 2.38
C VAL A 136 11.45 0.43 0.99
N GLY A 137 10.14 0.21 0.88
CA GLY A 137 9.45 -0.03 -0.40
C GLY A 137 9.59 1.14 -1.38
N LEU A 138 9.39 2.38 -0.90
CA LEU A 138 9.58 3.59 -1.72
C LEU A 138 11.02 3.75 -2.20
N ASN A 139 12.01 3.49 -1.34
CA ASN A 139 13.41 3.55 -1.72
C ASN A 139 13.80 2.42 -2.67
N TYR A 140 13.22 1.23 -2.51
CA TYR A 140 13.39 0.12 -3.44
C TYR A 140 12.91 0.52 -4.85
N LEU A 141 11.74 1.12 -4.98
CA LEU A 141 11.23 1.60 -6.27
C LEU A 141 12.11 2.68 -6.91
N LYS A 142 12.71 3.56 -6.10
CA LYS A 142 13.58 4.66 -6.56
C LYS A 142 15.00 4.21 -6.90
N SER A 143 15.48 3.14 -6.27
CA SER A 143 16.84 2.65 -6.49
C SER A 143 16.87 1.90 -7.81
N ASP A 144 17.79 2.29 -8.70
CA ASP A 144 18.07 1.57 -9.95
C ASP A 144 18.74 0.22 -9.65
N ASN A 145 17.95 -0.71 -9.10
CA ASN A 145 18.33 -2.11 -8.80
C ASN A 145 19.53 -2.28 -7.86
N LYS A 146 19.68 -1.40 -6.86
CA LYS A 146 20.71 -1.55 -5.82
C LYS A 146 20.58 -2.87 -5.05
N TYR A 147 19.35 -3.29 -4.81
CA TYR A 147 18.99 -4.56 -4.15
C TYR A 147 17.91 -5.27 -4.97
N SER A 148 17.96 -6.59 -5.01
CA SER A 148 16.85 -7.38 -5.56
C SER A 148 15.64 -7.36 -4.61
N LYS A 149 14.46 -7.69 -5.14
CA LYS A 149 13.25 -7.88 -4.32
C LYS A 149 13.50 -8.93 -3.21
N GLN A 150 14.19 -10.01 -3.54
CA GLN A 150 14.51 -11.06 -2.57
C GLN A 150 15.43 -10.54 -1.45
N ASP A 151 16.40 -9.66 -1.76
CA ASP A 151 17.23 -9.03 -0.73
C ASP A 151 16.41 -8.18 0.22
N ILE A 152 15.48 -7.37 -0.29
CA ILE A 152 14.59 -6.55 0.52
C ILE A 152 13.71 -7.41 1.43
N ILE A 153 13.15 -8.50 0.91
CA ILE A 153 12.35 -9.44 1.72
C ILE A 153 13.20 -10.06 2.83
N ASN A 154 14.41 -10.50 2.50
CA ASN A 154 15.34 -11.11 3.48
C ASN A 154 15.73 -10.09 4.57
N TYR A 155 16.05 -8.85 4.21
CA TYR A 155 16.40 -7.81 5.18
C TYR A 155 15.23 -7.46 6.08
N LEU A 156 14.04 -7.30 5.53
CA LEU A 156 12.84 -7.04 6.34
C LEU A 156 12.52 -8.21 7.27
N SER A 157 12.74 -9.46 6.85
CA SER A 157 12.52 -10.63 7.70
C SER A 157 13.44 -10.68 8.92
N VAL A 158 14.64 -10.09 8.83
CA VAL A 158 15.58 -9.95 9.97
C VAL A 158 15.16 -8.79 10.88
N LEU A 159 14.64 -7.69 10.31
CA LEU A 159 14.28 -6.50 11.07
C LEU A 159 12.92 -6.61 11.76
N ILE A 160 12.03 -7.46 11.25
CA ILE A 160 10.70 -7.71 11.82
C ILE A 160 10.84 -8.88 12.82
N PRO A 161 10.60 -8.68 14.12
CA PRO A 161 10.73 -9.73 15.13
C PRO A 161 9.63 -10.79 15.01
N ASP A 162 9.87 -11.98 15.61
CA ASP A 162 8.95 -13.12 15.53
C ASP A 162 7.68 -12.92 16.39
N ASN A 163 7.73 -12.01 17.35
CA ASN A 163 6.68 -11.78 18.35
C ASN A 163 5.96 -10.44 18.18
N ILE A 164 5.71 -10.05 16.95
CA ILE A 164 4.85 -8.89 16.64
C ILE A 164 3.40 -9.17 16.95
#